data_3c8a85c77bdae57c3706a987dd9734c2
#
_entry.id   3c8a85c77bdae57c3706a987dd9734c2
#
_cell.length_a   1.000
_cell.length_b   1.000
_cell.length_c   1.000
_cell.angle_alpha   90.00
_cell.angle_beta   90.00
_cell.angle_gamma   90.00
#
_symmetry.space_group_name_H-M   'P 1'
#
loop_
_entity.id
_entity.type
_entity.pdbx_description
1 polymer ?
#
loop_
_entity_poly.entity_id
_entity_poly.type
_entity_poly.pdbx_seq_one_letter_code
_entity_poly.pdbx_strand_id
1 'polypeptide(L)'
;MEMKCYYDMYVSDELIEKKSQILQRIEKNQAQLNKYIIVLSKNEKNHLEFYDSILLMQNIFEKDSLFLIGIAEGYSGCTKLIEKITQEVLEQTGGTDIREYLMRKQKDFEERRA
;
A
#
# COMPACT_ATOMS: atom_id res chain seq x y z
N MET A 1 15.55 3.38 6.79
CA MET A 1 15.10 2.08 6.27
C MET A 1 13.99 2.31 5.26
N GLU A 2 14.19 1.87 4.04
CA GLU A 2 13.24 2.12 2.96
C GLU A 2 12.17 1.02 2.90
N MET A 3 10.91 1.43 2.85
CA MET A 3 9.82 0.50 2.54
C MET A 3 9.78 0.28 1.05
N LYS A 4 9.56 -0.97 0.64
CA LYS A 4 9.24 -1.25 -0.76
C LYS A 4 7.85 -0.74 -1.07
N CYS A 5 7.70 -0.11 -2.23
CA CYS A 5 6.43 0.45 -2.68
C CYS A 5 6.01 -0.16 -4.01
N TYR A 6 4.72 -0.41 -4.12
CA TYR A 6 4.13 -0.84 -5.39
C TYR A 6 4.28 0.30 -6.41
N TYR A 7 4.68 -0.03 -7.63
CA TYR A 7 5.00 0.98 -8.64
C TYR A 7 3.82 1.88 -9.01
N ASP A 8 2.61 1.31 -9.01
CA ASP A 8 1.39 2.03 -9.37
C ASP A 8 0.49 2.16 -8.13
N MET A 9 1.05 2.81 -7.11
CA MET A 9 0.42 2.89 -5.79
C MET A 9 -0.98 3.48 -5.85
N TYR A 10 -1.89 2.87 -5.09
CA TYR A 10 -3.25 3.39 -4.94
C TYR A 10 -3.24 4.51 -3.92
N VAL A 11 -3.91 5.61 -4.23
CA VAL A 11 -3.90 6.81 -3.39
C VAL A 11 -5.31 7.37 -3.33
N SER A 12 -5.78 7.68 -2.12
CA SER A 12 -7.05 8.38 -1.96
C SER A 12 -7.02 9.69 -2.77
N ASP A 13 -8.13 10.04 -3.38
CA ASP A 13 -8.20 11.23 -4.25
C ASP A 13 -7.69 12.49 -3.57
N GLU A 14 -8.00 12.66 -2.28
CA GLU A 14 -7.59 13.81 -1.49
C GLU A 14 -6.06 13.91 -1.30
N LEU A 15 -5.35 12.79 -1.50
CA LEU A 15 -3.92 12.71 -1.21
C LEU A 15 -3.04 12.67 -2.45
N ILE A 16 -3.61 12.65 -3.63
CA ILE A 16 -2.85 12.45 -4.88
C ILE A 16 -1.73 13.48 -5.01
N GLU A 17 -2.03 14.74 -4.77
CA GLU A 17 -1.02 15.81 -4.88
C GLU A 17 0.00 15.79 -3.74
N LYS A 18 -0.33 15.14 -2.64
CA LYS A 18 0.52 15.08 -1.44
C LYS A 18 1.28 13.76 -1.30
N LYS A 19 1.15 12.88 -2.28
CA LYS A 19 1.70 11.53 -2.21
C LYS A 19 3.17 11.51 -1.82
N SER A 20 4.01 12.26 -2.51
CA SER A 20 5.45 12.28 -2.24
C SER A 20 5.77 12.76 -0.84
N GLN A 21 5.07 13.80 -0.39
CA GLN A 21 5.27 14.35 0.94
C GLN A 21 4.89 13.35 2.03
N ILE A 22 3.77 12.65 1.84
CA ILE A 22 3.31 11.63 2.79
C ILE A 22 4.32 10.50 2.89
N LEU A 23 4.81 10.01 1.75
CA LEU A 23 5.80 8.92 1.73
C LEU A 23 7.11 9.32 2.40
N GLN A 24 7.58 10.56 2.18
CA GLN A 24 8.77 11.06 2.85
C GLN A 24 8.61 11.07 4.36
N ARG A 25 7.43 11.49 4.84
CA ARG A 25 7.17 11.53 6.28
C ARG A 25 7.14 10.13 6.88
N ILE A 26 6.59 9.16 6.16
CA ILE A 26 6.61 7.76 6.60
C ILE A 26 8.05 7.27 6.72
N GLU A 27 8.89 7.53 5.73
CA GLU A 27 10.29 7.13 5.76
C GLU A 27 11.07 7.77 6.91
N LYS A 28 10.73 9.01 7.25
CA LYS A 28 11.39 9.74 8.31
C LYS A 28 10.77 9.52 9.69
N ASN A 29 9.83 8.60 9.81
CA ASN A 29 9.12 8.31 11.06
C ASN A 29 8.43 9.54 11.65
N GLN A 30 7.87 10.38 10.81
CA GLN A 30 7.13 11.56 11.25
C GLN A 30 5.65 11.22 11.38
N ALA A 31 5.06 11.60 12.51
CA ALA A 31 3.64 11.36 12.76
C ALA A 31 2.77 12.16 11.80
N GLN A 32 1.72 11.53 11.30
CA GLN A 32 0.74 12.17 10.44
C GLN A 32 -0.66 11.77 10.91
N LEU A 33 -1.53 12.77 11.04
CA LEU A 33 -2.90 12.51 11.48
C LEU A 33 -3.71 11.91 10.34
N ASN A 34 -4.48 10.88 10.67
CA ASN A 34 -5.51 10.30 9.80
C ASN A 34 -4.99 9.78 8.45
N LYS A 35 -3.70 9.41 8.38
CA LYS A 35 -3.13 8.80 7.19
C LYS A 35 -2.97 7.31 7.42
N TYR A 36 -3.61 6.52 6.56
CA TYR A 36 -3.57 5.06 6.63
C TYR A 36 -2.70 4.51 5.51
N ILE A 37 -2.09 3.37 5.77
CA ILE A 37 -1.34 2.64 4.75
C ILE A 37 -2.01 1.30 4.49
N ILE A 38 -1.95 0.87 3.23
CA ILE A 38 -2.43 -0.44 2.80
C ILE A 38 -1.21 -1.22 2.33
N VAL A 39 -1.01 -2.41 2.85
CA VAL A 39 0.19 -3.18 2.62
C VAL A 39 -0.12 -4.64 2.33
N LEU A 40 0.84 -5.31 1.66
CA LEU A 40 0.95 -6.75 1.66
C LEU A 40 2.10 -7.11 2.59
N SER A 41 1.83 -7.96 3.57
CA SER A 41 2.88 -8.44 4.45
C SER A 41 3.65 -9.57 3.77
N LYS A 42 4.84 -9.90 4.28
CA LYS A 42 5.63 -11.04 3.79
C LYS A 42 5.03 -12.38 4.20
N ASN A 43 4.04 -12.37 5.08
CA ASN A 43 3.30 -13.59 5.41
C ASN A 43 2.52 -14.05 4.17
N GLU A 44 2.41 -15.35 3.99
CA GLU A 44 1.82 -15.94 2.79
C GLU A 44 0.29 -15.79 2.69
N LYS A 45 -0.28 -14.85 3.44
CA LYS A 45 -1.71 -14.56 3.36
C LYS A 45 -1.99 -13.66 2.17
N ASN A 46 -3.05 -13.95 1.46
CA ASN A 46 -3.43 -13.21 0.25
C ASN A 46 -4.20 -11.93 0.54
N HIS A 47 -4.23 -11.51 1.79
CA HIS A 47 -5.04 -10.36 2.19
C HIS A 47 -4.25 -9.08 2.30
N LEU A 48 -4.86 -7.99 1.88
CA LEU A 48 -4.35 -6.68 2.17
C LEU A 48 -4.54 -6.40 3.66
N GLU A 49 -3.54 -5.79 4.25
CA GLU A 49 -3.62 -5.31 5.63
C GLU A 49 -3.56 -3.78 5.59
N PHE A 50 -4.13 -3.13 6.59
CA PHE A 50 -4.07 -1.69 6.66
C PHE A 50 -3.83 -1.24 8.10
N TYR A 51 -3.13 -0.13 8.23
CA TYR A 51 -2.74 0.41 9.53
C TYR A 51 -2.79 1.92 9.50
N ASP A 52 -3.08 2.53 10.65
CA ASP A 52 -2.79 3.95 10.85
C ASP A 52 -1.28 4.12 10.74
N SER A 53 -0.83 5.11 9.97
CA SER A 53 0.60 5.32 9.73
C SER A 53 1.39 5.59 11.02
N ILE A 54 0.73 6.06 12.07
CA ILE A 54 1.36 6.27 13.38
C ILE A 54 1.94 4.97 13.93
N LEU A 55 1.31 3.83 13.64
CA LEU A 55 1.80 2.54 14.12
C LEU A 55 3.17 2.19 13.57
N LEU A 56 3.54 2.70 12.41
CA LEU A 56 4.86 2.46 11.83
C LEU A 56 5.99 3.12 12.62
N MET A 57 5.66 4.06 13.49
CA MET A 57 6.65 4.74 14.32
C MET A 57 7.08 3.88 15.51
N GLN A 58 6.35 2.81 15.78
CA GLN A 58 6.66 1.90 16.87
C GLN A 58 7.74 0.91 16.44
N ASN A 59 8.71 0.67 17.32
CA ASN A 59 9.84 -0.22 17.02
C ASN A 59 9.44 -1.68 16.80
N ILE A 60 8.19 -2.04 17.14
CA ILE A 60 7.70 -3.40 16.92
C ILE A 60 7.36 -3.69 15.46
N PHE A 61 7.26 -2.65 14.62
CA PHE A 61 6.98 -2.82 13.20
C PHE A 61 8.27 -2.87 12.40
N GLU A 62 8.43 -3.96 11.65
CA GLU A 62 9.53 -4.10 10.70
C GLU A 62 9.07 -3.59 9.34
N LYS A 63 9.45 -2.36 9.01
CA LYS A 63 9.00 -1.71 7.77
C LYS A 63 9.47 -2.46 6.53
N ASP A 64 10.64 -3.09 6.59
CA ASP A 64 11.18 -3.85 5.46
C ASP A 64 10.45 -5.16 5.21
N SER A 65 9.58 -5.59 6.14
CA SER A 65 8.72 -6.75 5.93
C SER A 65 7.41 -6.40 5.21
N LEU A 66 7.18 -5.12 4.95
CA LEU A 66 5.93 -4.63 4.37
C LEU A 66 6.15 -4.16 2.94
N PHE A 67 5.17 -4.47 2.09
CA PHE A 67 5.12 -3.94 0.74
C PHE A 67 3.97 -2.95 0.67
N LEU A 68 4.29 -1.67 0.50
CA LEU A 68 3.31 -0.60 0.55
C LEU A 68 2.53 -0.53 -0.76
N ILE A 69 1.24 -0.78 -0.68
CA ILE A 69 0.34 -0.82 -1.85
C ILE A 69 -0.40 0.49 -2.03
N GLY A 70 -0.76 1.15 -0.94
CA GLY A 70 -1.54 2.38 -1.04
C GLY A 70 -1.49 3.23 0.21
N ILE A 71 -1.89 4.48 0.04
CA ILE A 71 -2.07 5.44 1.14
C ILE A 71 -3.47 6.02 1.06
N ALA A 72 -4.11 6.19 2.22
CA ALA A 72 -5.50 6.59 2.28
C ALA A 72 -5.75 7.64 3.35
N GLU A 73 -6.74 8.49 3.09
CA GLU A 73 -7.20 9.50 4.04
C GLU A 73 -8.26 8.89 4.93
N GLY A 74 -7.91 8.62 6.20
CA GLY A 74 -8.83 8.09 7.18
C GLY A 74 -9.25 6.66 6.93
N TYR A 75 -9.99 6.12 7.88
CA TYR A 75 -10.51 4.76 7.78
C TYR A 75 -11.47 4.61 6.59
N SER A 76 -12.34 5.59 6.36
CA SER A 76 -13.27 5.57 5.25
C SER A 76 -12.55 5.56 3.90
N GLY A 77 -11.51 6.38 3.75
CA GLY A 77 -10.70 6.37 2.54
C GLY A 77 -10.01 5.05 2.32
N CYS A 78 -9.55 4.43 3.42
CA CYS A 78 -8.90 3.13 3.38
C CYS A 78 -9.84 2.04 2.87
N THR A 79 -11.06 1.97 3.41
CA THR A 79 -12.04 0.96 2.98
C THR A 79 -12.44 1.14 1.52
N LYS A 80 -12.61 2.39 1.08
CA LYS A 80 -12.91 2.67 -0.32
C LYS A 80 -11.80 2.21 -1.25
N LEU A 81 -10.55 2.43 -0.85
CA LEU A 81 -9.41 2.04 -1.65
C LEU A 81 -9.28 0.52 -1.75
N ILE A 82 -9.51 -0.18 -0.64
CA ILE A 82 -9.49 -1.64 -0.61
C ILE A 82 -10.58 -2.21 -1.52
N GLU A 83 -11.78 -1.61 -1.50
CA GLU A 83 -12.86 -2.02 -2.40
C GLU A 83 -12.44 -1.83 -3.87
N LYS A 84 -11.82 -0.71 -4.18
CA LYS A 84 -11.35 -0.43 -5.53
C LYS A 84 -10.32 -1.46 -5.99
N ILE A 85 -9.35 -1.78 -5.14
CA ILE A 85 -8.33 -2.78 -5.46
C ILE A 85 -8.98 -4.15 -5.70
N THR A 86 -9.89 -4.54 -4.82
CA THR A 86 -10.57 -5.83 -4.91
C THR A 86 -11.38 -5.92 -6.21
N GLN A 87 -12.09 -4.85 -6.55
CA GLN A 87 -12.89 -4.80 -7.77
C GLN A 87 -12.00 -4.88 -9.01
N GLU A 88 -10.88 -4.18 -9.01
CA GLU A 88 -9.93 -4.23 -10.11
C GLU A 88 -9.41 -5.64 -10.33
N VAL A 89 -9.02 -6.32 -9.25
CA VAL A 89 -8.51 -7.69 -9.34
C VAL A 89 -9.58 -8.62 -9.90
N LEU A 90 -10.81 -8.48 -9.43
CA LEU A 90 -11.91 -9.30 -9.91
C LEU A 90 -12.17 -9.08 -11.41
N GLU A 91 -12.17 -7.83 -11.85
CA GLU A 91 -12.40 -7.49 -13.26
C GLU A 91 -11.28 -7.97 -14.16
N GLN A 92 -10.04 -7.91 -13.70
CA GLN A 92 -8.88 -8.26 -14.52
C GLN A 92 -8.55 -9.74 -14.52
N THR A 93 -8.90 -10.48 -13.46
CA THR A 93 -8.51 -11.88 -13.32
C THR A 93 -9.69 -12.86 -13.20
N GLY A 94 -10.88 -12.37 -12.89
CA GLY A 94 -12.01 -13.20 -12.57
C GLY A 94 -11.94 -13.86 -11.20
N GLY A 95 -10.92 -13.55 -10.41
CA GLY A 95 -10.69 -14.14 -9.09
C GLY A 95 -10.41 -13.10 -8.02
N THR A 96 -9.98 -13.57 -6.87
CA THR A 96 -9.77 -12.71 -5.69
C THR A 96 -8.36 -12.82 -5.12
N ASP A 97 -7.40 -13.36 -5.88
CA ASP A 97 -6.01 -13.44 -5.42
C ASP A 97 -5.29 -12.11 -5.66
N ILE A 98 -5.48 -11.20 -4.71
CA ILE A 98 -4.94 -9.84 -4.80
C ILE A 98 -3.41 -9.86 -4.82
N ARG A 99 -2.80 -10.68 -3.97
CA ARG A 99 -1.34 -10.77 -3.88
C ARG A 99 -0.73 -11.17 -5.23
N GLU A 100 -1.25 -12.22 -5.82
CA GLU A 100 -0.74 -12.73 -7.10
C GLU A 100 -0.84 -11.66 -8.18
N TYR A 101 -1.99 -11.00 -8.26
CA TYR A 101 -2.22 -9.95 -9.24
C TYR A 101 -1.23 -8.79 -9.09
N LEU A 102 -1.09 -8.25 -7.87
CA LEU A 102 -0.22 -7.11 -7.62
C LEU A 102 1.25 -7.46 -7.80
N MET A 103 1.66 -8.63 -7.31
CA MET A 103 3.06 -9.05 -7.42
C MET A 103 3.44 -9.32 -8.87
N ARG A 104 2.55 -9.86 -9.67
CA ARG A 104 2.80 -10.08 -11.09
C ARG A 104 2.95 -8.75 -11.84
N LYS A 105 2.09 -7.78 -11.55
CA LYS A 105 2.18 -6.45 -12.17
C LYS A 105 3.48 -5.75 -11.77
N GLN A 106 3.88 -5.87 -10.52
CA GLN A 106 5.13 -5.29 -10.04
C GLN A 106 6.32 -5.92 -10.75
N LYS A 107 6.32 -7.23 -10.90
CA LYS A 107 7.39 -7.94 -11.59
C LYS A 107 7.49 -7.52 -13.06
N ASP A 108 6.35 -7.43 -13.75
CA ASP A 108 6.32 -7.01 -15.14
C ASP A 108 6.89 -5.59 -15.29
N PHE A 109 6.55 -4.70 -14.38
CA PHE A 109 7.08 -3.33 -14.40
C PHE A 109 8.60 -3.33 -14.21
N GLU A 110 9.11 -4.10 -13.24
CA GLU A 110 10.54 -4.18 -12.98
C GLU A 110 11.30 -4.75 -14.17
N GLU A 111 10.77 -5.77 -14.83
CA GLU A 111 11.38 -6.38 -15.99
C GLU A 111 11.43 -5.42 -17.19
N ARG A 112 10.41 -4.59 -17.38
CA ARG A 112 10.38 -3.60 -18.45
C ARG A 112 11.39 -2.48 -18.26
N ARG A 113 11.80 -2.23 -17.05
CA ARG A 113 12.79 -1.21 -16.73
C ARG A 113 14.23 -1.69 -16.93
N ALA A 114 14.41 -2.97 -16.96
CA ALA A 114 15.74 -3.58 -17.05
C ALA A 114 16.34 -3.44 -18.43
#